data_61bd6d30ff3d21ef81978c82f0213488
#
_entry.id   61bd6d30ff3d21ef81978c82f0213488
#
_cell.length_a   1.000
_cell.length_b   1.000
_cell.length_c   1.000
_cell.angle_alpha   90.00
_cell.angle_beta   90.00
_cell.angle_gamma   90.00
#
_symmetry.space_group_name_H-M   'P 1'
#
loop_
_entity.id
_entity.type
_entity.pdbx_description
1 polymer ?
#
loop_
_entity_poly.entity_id
_entity_poly.type
_entity_poly.pdbx_seq_one_letter_code
_entity_poly.pdbx_strand_id
1 'polypeptide(L)'
;MTDPALTIEPTLTDDLRDWLTARLRYPVLAVITDQGSPSQSVMWFALDPDEPDTILMNTKVGRAKERYLRRDPRVSLCFEEELHWVALRGRVDLDDDPERALGDIRRLAERYGDDPDEFNGQRRVTIRLHVEKVVHHD
;
A
#
# COMPACT_ATOMS: atom_id res chain seq x y z
N MET A 1 -28.02 -3.71 1.15
CA MET A 1 -28.32 -2.33 1.55
C MET A 1 -27.03 -1.55 1.70
N THR A 2 -26.94 -0.38 1.11
CA THR A 2 -25.75 0.46 1.19
C THR A 2 -25.84 1.35 2.42
N ASP A 3 -24.76 1.40 3.20
CA ASP A 3 -24.64 2.35 4.31
C ASP A 3 -24.55 3.77 3.72
N PRO A 4 -25.47 4.68 4.06
CA PRO A 4 -25.48 6.04 3.50
C PRO A 4 -24.28 6.89 3.91
N ALA A 5 -23.51 6.47 4.94
CA ALA A 5 -22.27 7.15 5.34
C ALA A 5 -21.06 6.75 4.49
N LEU A 6 -21.20 5.70 3.64
CA LEU A 6 -20.12 5.23 2.79
C LEU A 6 -20.20 5.87 1.41
N THR A 7 -19.05 6.32 0.91
CA THR A 7 -18.88 6.76 -0.45
C THR A 7 -17.98 5.78 -1.18
N ILE A 8 -18.33 5.45 -2.43
CA ILE A 8 -17.57 4.52 -3.27
C ILE A 8 -17.10 5.27 -4.50
N GLU A 9 -15.79 5.20 -4.76
CA GLU A 9 -15.17 5.79 -5.94
C GLU A 9 -14.48 4.70 -6.76
N PRO A 10 -14.50 4.78 -8.11
CA PRO A 10 -13.82 3.78 -8.94
C PRO A 10 -12.29 3.92 -8.93
N THR A 11 -11.79 5.07 -8.49
CA THR A 11 -10.36 5.37 -8.51
C THR A 11 -10.06 6.45 -7.47
N LEU A 12 -8.78 6.79 -7.30
CA LEU A 12 -8.37 7.89 -6.43
C LEU A 12 -8.72 9.23 -7.08
N THR A 13 -9.53 10.01 -6.38
CA THR A 13 -9.79 11.40 -6.76
C THR A 13 -8.64 12.29 -6.31
N ASP A 14 -8.57 13.52 -6.85
CA ASP A 14 -7.57 14.50 -6.41
C ASP A 14 -7.73 14.80 -4.91
N ASP A 15 -8.95 14.92 -4.42
CA ASP A 15 -9.24 15.15 -3.00
C ASP A 15 -8.73 14.00 -2.12
N LEU A 16 -8.92 12.77 -2.56
CA LEU A 16 -8.42 11.59 -1.83
C LEU A 16 -6.88 11.55 -1.83
N ARG A 17 -6.24 11.85 -2.96
CA ARG A 17 -4.78 11.93 -3.01
C ARG A 17 -4.25 13.00 -2.06
N ASP A 18 -4.89 14.16 -2.03
CA ASP A 18 -4.50 15.23 -1.11
C ASP A 18 -4.66 14.80 0.34
N TRP A 19 -5.78 14.13 0.66
CA TRP A 19 -6.00 13.62 2.00
C TRP A 19 -4.96 12.58 2.42
N LEU A 20 -4.62 11.65 1.53
CA LEU A 20 -3.62 10.61 1.80
C LEU A 20 -2.24 11.20 2.12
N THR A 21 -1.89 12.32 1.50
CA THR A 21 -0.58 12.95 1.63
C THR A 21 -0.55 14.17 2.55
N ALA A 22 -1.71 14.57 3.10
CA ALA A 22 -1.81 15.76 3.97
C ALA A 22 -0.99 15.60 5.26
N ARG A 23 -0.76 14.39 5.70
CA ARG A 23 0.11 14.06 6.83
C ARG A 23 0.70 12.67 6.64
N LEU A 24 1.69 12.31 7.45
CA LEU A 24 2.25 10.96 7.43
C LEU A 24 1.23 9.98 8.01
N ARG A 25 0.94 8.90 7.26
CA ARG A 25 -0.04 7.89 7.64
C ARG A 25 0.58 6.50 7.60
N TYR A 26 0.05 5.61 8.43
CA TYR A 26 0.51 4.23 8.58
C TYR A 26 -0.63 3.27 8.25
N PRO A 27 -0.88 3.01 6.95
CA PRO A 27 -1.99 2.16 6.55
C PRO A 27 -1.78 0.70 6.92
N VAL A 28 -2.89 -0.03 7.03
CA VAL A 28 -2.91 -1.46 7.26
C VAL A 28 -3.20 -2.18 5.95
N LEU A 29 -2.27 -3.03 5.53
CA LEU A 29 -2.39 -3.85 4.33
C LEU A 29 -2.96 -5.22 4.70
N ALA A 30 -4.04 -5.60 4.04
CA ALA A 30 -4.61 -6.94 4.14
C ALA A 30 -4.27 -7.73 2.89
N VAL A 31 -3.68 -8.90 3.08
CA VAL A 31 -3.33 -9.86 2.02
C VAL A 31 -4.02 -11.19 2.30
N ILE A 32 -4.08 -12.08 1.31
CA ILE A 32 -4.72 -13.39 1.45
C ILE A 32 -3.64 -14.46 1.60
N THR A 33 -3.71 -15.21 2.70
CA THR A 33 -2.75 -16.27 3.01
C THR A 33 -2.97 -17.53 2.17
N ASP A 34 -2.07 -18.50 2.29
CA ASP A 34 -2.15 -19.78 1.60
C ASP A 34 -3.42 -20.55 1.96
N GLN A 35 -4.03 -20.28 3.13
CA GLN A 35 -5.28 -20.90 3.56
C GLN A 35 -6.52 -20.09 3.17
N GLY A 36 -6.35 -19.00 2.42
CA GLY A 36 -7.46 -18.16 2.02
C GLY A 36 -7.97 -17.21 3.11
N SER A 37 -7.25 -17.08 4.21
CA SER A 37 -7.61 -16.14 5.29
C SER A 37 -6.87 -14.81 5.12
N PRO A 38 -7.42 -13.68 5.63
CA PRO A 38 -6.72 -12.41 5.58
C PRO A 38 -5.59 -12.34 6.60
N SER A 39 -4.50 -11.67 6.22
CA SER A 39 -3.38 -11.34 7.11
C SER A 39 -3.09 -9.85 6.99
N GLN A 40 -2.87 -9.18 8.10
CA GLN A 40 -2.72 -7.71 8.14
C GLN A 40 -1.36 -7.30 8.66
N SER A 41 -0.85 -6.20 8.12
CA SER A 41 0.38 -5.57 8.61
C SER A 41 0.34 -4.07 8.34
N VAL A 42 1.00 -3.32 9.24
CA VAL A 42 1.16 -1.87 9.07
C VAL A 42 2.28 -1.61 8.07
N MET A 43 2.05 -0.67 7.15
CA MET A 43 2.97 -0.40 6.04
C MET A 43 3.37 1.06 5.97
N TRP A 44 4.55 1.31 5.42
CA TRP A 44 4.89 2.60 4.82
C TRP A 44 4.36 2.62 3.40
N PHE A 45 3.93 3.79 2.94
CA PHE A 45 3.44 3.95 1.57
C PHE A 45 3.88 5.28 0.97
N ALA A 46 3.82 5.35 -0.35
CA ALA A 46 3.90 6.60 -1.10
C ALA A 46 2.99 6.50 -2.32
N LEU A 47 2.56 7.64 -2.84
CA LEU A 47 1.90 7.68 -4.14
C LEU A 47 2.96 7.56 -5.23
N ASP A 48 2.64 6.83 -6.30
CA ASP A 48 3.51 6.81 -7.48
C ASP A 48 3.42 8.17 -8.18
N PRO A 49 4.54 8.87 -8.40
CA PRO A 49 4.51 10.19 -9.03
C PRO A 49 4.10 10.14 -10.52
N ASP A 50 4.24 8.99 -11.16
CA ASP A 50 3.98 8.83 -12.59
C ASP A 50 2.62 8.21 -12.88
N GLU A 51 2.06 7.44 -11.92
CA GLU A 51 0.80 6.74 -12.09
C GLU A 51 -0.19 7.09 -10.97
N PRO A 52 -1.19 7.94 -11.23
CA PRO A 52 -2.04 8.55 -10.20
C PRO A 52 -2.84 7.55 -9.34
N ASP A 53 -3.14 6.36 -9.86
CA ASP A 53 -3.93 5.34 -9.17
C ASP A 53 -3.07 4.22 -8.60
N THR A 54 -1.77 4.45 -8.46
CA THR A 54 -0.83 3.45 -7.96
C THR A 54 -0.21 3.87 -6.64
N ILE A 55 -0.29 2.97 -5.67
CA ILE A 55 0.32 3.12 -4.34
C ILE A 55 1.58 2.25 -4.29
N LEU A 56 2.67 2.83 -3.82
CA LEU A 56 3.94 2.13 -3.65
C LEU A 56 4.13 1.71 -2.20
N MET A 57 4.45 0.46 -2.01
CA MET A 57 4.89 -0.14 -0.75
C MET A 57 6.09 -1.02 -1.02
N ASN A 58 6.64 -1.66 0.01
CA ASN A 58 7.83 -2.47 -0.16
C ASN A 58 7.87 -3.57 0.89
N THR A 59 8.56 -4.67 0.58
CA THR A 59 8.80 -5.74 1.53
C THR A 59 10.15 -6.39 1.26
N LYS A 60 10.68 -7.07 2.27
CA LYS A 60 11.94 -7.81 2.16
C LYS A 60 11.66 -9.16 1.48
N VAL A 61 12.53 -9.53 0.54
CA VAL A 61 12.49 -10.83 -0.13
C VAL A 61 12.53 -11.96 0.91
N GLY A 62 11.69 -12.96 0.74
CA GLY A 62 11.63 -14.14 1.61
C GLY A 62 10.61 -14.04 2.73
N ARG A 63 9.98 -12.89 2.95
CA ARG A 63 8.90 -12.77 3.93
C ARG A 63 7.62 -13.43 3.41
N ALA A 64 6.78 -13.87 4.34
CA ALA A 64 5.50 -14.50 4.00
C ALA A 64 4.62 -13.61 3.12
N LYS A 65 4.65 -12.31 3.36
CA LYS A 65 3.89 -11.33 2.57
C LYS A 65 4.20 -11.42 1.07
N GLU A 66 5.48 -11.52 0.72
CA GLU A 66 5.88 -11.69 -0.68
C GLU A 66 5.27 -12.95 -1.27
N ARG A 67 5.36 -14.08 -0.58
CA ARG A 67 4.79 -15.35 -1.03
C ARG A 67 3.28 -15.26 -1.22
N TYR A 68 2.57 -14.64 -0.27
CA TYR A 68 1.12 -14.49 -0.36
C TYR A 68 0.71 -13.64 -1.54
N LEU A 69 1.42 -12.52 -1.78
CA LEU A 69 1.10 -11.61 -2.88
C LEU A 69 1.40 -12.22 -4.25
N ARG A 70 2.42 -13.07 -4.35
CA ARG A 70 2.69 -13.78 -5.61
C ARG A 70 1.60 -14.79 -5.93
N ARG A 71 1.03 -15.40 -4.92
CA ARG A 71 -0.04 -16.39 -5.07
C ARG A 71 -1.39 -15.73 -5.33
N ASP A 72 -1.71 -14.67 -4.59
CA ASP A 72 -2.97 -13.95 -4.71
C ASP A 72 -2.71 -12.45 -4.65
N PRO A 73 -2.84 -11.73 -5.78
CA PRO A 73 -2.49 -10.32 -5.85
C PRO A 73 -3.57 -9.38 -5.28
N ARG A 74 -4.72 -9.90 -4.86
CA ARG A 74 -5.81 -9.07 -4.32
C ARG A 74 -5.45 -8.55 -2.95
N VAL A 75 -5.65 -7.25 -2.74
CA VAL A 75 -5.34 -6.60 -1.47
C VAL A 75 -6.38 -5.55 -1.11
N SER A 76 -6.38 -5.19 0.15
CA SER A 76 -7.05 -4.00 0.66
C SER A 76 -6.09 -3.22 1.56
N LEU A 77 -6.09 -1.91 1.43
CA LEU A 77 -5.21 -1.02 2.19
C LEU A 77 -6.08 0.01 2.92
N CYS A 78 -6.08 -0.01 4.23
CA CYS A 78 -6.96 0.85 5.04
C CYS A 78 -6.15 1.94 5.74
N PHE A 79 -6.61 3.19 5.55
CA PHE A 79 -6.09 4.39 6.22
C PHE A 79 -7.11 4.83 7.26
N GLU A 80 -6.68 4.97 8.51
CA GLU A 80 -7.58 5.38 9.57
C GLU A 80 -7.34 6.84 9.96
N GLU A 81 -8.41 7.49 10.34
CA GLU A 81 -8.43 8.78 11.03
C GLU A 81 -9.70 8.80 11.86
N GLU A 82 -9.72 7.95 12.88
CA GLU A 82 -10.89 7.71 13.71
C GLU A 82 -12.07 7.22 12.84
N LEU A 83 -13.20 7.91 12.85
CA LEU A 83 -14.36 7.53 12.06
C LEU A 83 -14.25 7.88 10.58
N HIS A 84 -13.27 8.71 10.22
CA HIS A 84 -13.00 9.07 8.83
C HIS A 84 -11.90 8.15 8.28
N TRP A 85 -12.30 7.05 7.68
CA TRP A 85 -11.35 6.07 7.15
C TRP A 85 -11.52 5.90 5.64
N VAL A 86 -10.43 5.46 5.01
CA VAL A 86 -10.38 5.21 3.57
C VAL A 86 -9.79 3.82 3.33
N ALA A 87 -10.51 2.97 2.61
CA ALA A 87 -10.02 1.66 2.20
C ALA A 87 -9.85 1.61 0.69
N LEU A 88 -8.64 1.27 0.25
CA LEU A 88 -8.31 1.09 -1.16
C LEU A 88 -8.28 -0.40 -1.46
N ARG A 89 -9.04 -0.83 -2.47
CA ARG A 89 -9.02 -2.21 -2.95
C ARG A 89 -8.41 -2.26 -4.34
N GLY A 90 -7.67 -3.31 -4.59
CA GLY A 90 -7.10 -3.51 -5.91
C GLY A 90 -6.21 -4.73 -5.97
N ARG A 91 -5.34 -4.72 -6.97
CA ARG A 91 -4.37 -5.80 -7.20
C ARG A 91 -2.98 -5.23 -7.21
N VAL A 92 -2.04 -6.04 -6.76
CA VAL A 92 -0.63 -5.65 -6.77
C VAL A 92 0.11 -6.35 -7.91
N ASP A 93 1.13 -5.69 -8.43
CA ASP A 93 2.24 -6.37 -9.08
C ASP A 93 3.50 -6.12 -8.25
N LEU A 94 4.48 -7.00 -8.42
CA LEU A 94 5.73 -6.96 -7.66
C LEU A 94 6.86 -6.63 -8.61
N ASP A 95 7.60 -5.56 -8.31
CA ASP A 95 8.78 -5.20 -9.07
C ASP A 95 10.01 -5.84 -8.43
N ASP A 96 10.57 -6.81 -9.12
CA ASP A 96 11.70 -7.62 -8.66
C ASP A 96 13.08 -7.03 -9.01
N ASP A 97 13.13 -5.88 -9.69
CA ASP A 97 14.42 -5.25 -9.98
C ASP A 97 15.08 -4.84 -8.67
N PRO A 98 16.27 -5.42 -8.34
CA PRO A 98 16.89 -5.18 -7.04
C PRO A 98 17.25 -3.73 -6.79
N GLU A 99 17.71 -3.02 -7.81
CA GLU A 99 18.11 -1.61 -7.67
C GLU A 99 16.90 -0.71 -7.45
N ARG A 100 15.83 -0.90 -8.24
CA ARG A 100 14.61 -0.11 -8.07
C ARG A 100 13.97 -0.39 -6.72
N ALA A 101 13.84 -1.65 -6.33
CA ALA A 101 13.19 -2.01 -5.07
C ALA A 101 13.97 -1.49 -3.86
N LEU A 102 15.30 -1.54 -3.89
CA LEU A 102 16.13 -0.97 -2.84
C LEU A 102 16.00 0.56 -2.82
N GLY A 103 16.01 1.20 -3.98
CA GLY A 103 15.81 2.65 -4.08
C GLY A 103 14.45 3.06 -3.53
N ASP A 104 13.42 2.27 -3.81
CA ASP A 104 12.04 2.56 -3.34
C ASP A 104 11.95 2.48 -1.81
N ILE A 105 12.51 1.43 -1.17
CA ILE A 105 12.46 1.36 0.30
C ILE A 105 13.30 2.47 0.95
N ARG A 106 14.42 2.85 0.34
CA ARG A 106 15.23 3.96 0.85
C ARG A 106 14.45 5.28 0.80
N ARG A 107 13.70 5.54 -0.27
CA ARG A 107 12.84 6.73 -0.37
C ARG A 107 11.70 6.69 0.65
N LEU A 108 11.11 5.54 0.88
CA LEU A 108 10.10 5.37 1.94
C LEU A 108 10.70 5.65 3.32
N ALA A 109 11.90 5.14 3.60
CA ALA A 109 12.58 5.42 4.86
C ALA A 109 12.80 6.92 5.07
N GLU A 110 13.27 7.63 4.06
CA GLU A 110 13.44 9.08 4.13
C GLU A 110 12.12 9.78 4.43
N ARG A 111 11.04 9.39 3.74
CA ARG A 111 9.71 9.96 3.94
C ARG A 111 9.23 9.78 5.38
N TYR A 112 9.53 8.63 5.99
CA TYR A 112 9.07 8.30 7.35
C TYR A 112 10.09 8.68 8.43
N GLY A 113 11.14 9.39 8.07
CA GLY A 113 12.13 9.88 9.05
C GLY A 113 13.06 8.80 9.58
N ASP A 114 13.20 7.70 8.85
CA ASP A 114 14.10 6.61 9.21
C ASP A 114 15.39 6.69 8.37
N ASP A 115 16.42 5.95 8.78
CA ASP A 115 17.71 5.96 8.10
C ASP A 115 17.66 5.07 6.86
N PRO A 116 17.77 5.63 5.64
CA PRO A 116 17.76 4.83 4.43
C PRO A 116 18.94 3.85 4.35
N ASP A 117 20.06 4.12 5.01
CA ASP A 117 21.24 3.25 4.97
C ASP A 117 21.04 1.93 5.69
N GLU A 118 20.06 1.83 6.59
CA GLU A 118 19.71 0.58 7.27
C GLU A 118 19.27 -0.52 6.29
N PHE A 119 18.83 -0.16 5.10
CA PHE A 119 18.34 -1.11 4.10
C PHE A 119 19.41 -1.55 3.10
N ASN A 120 20.60 -0.95 3.15
CA ASN A 120 21.68 -1.28 2.24
C ASN A 120 22.04 -2.77 2.36
N GLY A 121 22.24 -3.43 1.21
CA GLY A 121 22.56 -4.86 1.15
C GLY A 121 21.37 -5.80 1.26
N GLN A 122 20.17 -5.28 1.54
CA GLN A 122 18.97 -6.10 1.57
C GLN A 122 18.41 -6.34 0.16
N ARG A 123 17.79 -7.49 -0.03
CA ARG A 123 16.97 -7.74 -1.23
C ARG A 123 15.54 -7.40 -0.93
N ARG A 124 15.01 -6.48 -1.70
CA ARG A 124 13.66 -5.93 -1.49
C ARG A 124 12.81 -6.15 -2.73
N VAL A 125 11.49 -6.03 -2.56
CA VAL A 125 10.51 -6.08 -3.64
C VAL A 125 9.60 -4.86 -3.47
N THR A 126 9.39 -4.11 -4.56
CA THR A 126 8.41 -3.03 -4.56
C THR A 126 7.03 -3.61 -4.82
N ILE A 127 6.08 -3.26 -3.97
CA ILE A 127 4.67 -3.64 -4.11
C ILE A 127 3.96 -2.46 -4.75
N ARG A 128 3.43 -2.66 -5.96
CA ARG A 128 2.64 -1.65 -6.68
C ARG A 128 1.18 -2.02 -6.58
N LEU A 129 0.43 -1.29 -5.79
CA LEU A 129 -1.01 -1.48 -5.68
C LEU A 129 -1.72 -0.60 -6.71
N HIS A 130 -2.39 -1.25 -7.65
CA HIS A 130 -3.25 -0.58 -8.64
C HIS A 130 -4.66 -0.50 -8.06
N VAL A 131 -5.09 0.71 -7.74
CA VAL A 131 -6.37 0.95 -7.08
C VAL A 131 -7.51 0.73 -8.08
N GLU A 132 -8.44 -0.15 -7.74
CA GLU A 132 -9.61 -0.48 -8.54
C GLU A 132 -10.91 0.04 -7.91
N LYS A 133 -10.90 0.27 -6.61
CA LYS A 133 -12.07 0.73 -5.87
C LYS A 133 -11.64 1.41 -4.58
N VAL A 134 -12.29 2.51 -4.27
CA VAL A 134 -12.10 3.23 -3.00
C VAL A 134 -13.43 3.21 -2.25
N VAL A 135 -13.39 2.81 -0.98
CA VAL A 135 -14.53 2.89 -0.07
C VAL A 135 -14.11 3.77 1.09
N HIS A 136 -14.85 4.84 1.35
CA HIS A 136 -14.49 5.71 2.45
C HIS A 136 -15.71 6.17 3.24
N HIS A 137 -15.47 6.45 4.50
CA HIS A 137 -16.46 6.95 5.45
C HIS A 137 -16.14 8.42 5.77
N ASP A 138 -17.10 9.28 5.58
CA ASP A 138 -16.95 10.71 5.84
C ASP A 138 -17.39 11.08 7.26
#